data_9e618073269c7fb1ea9d2739dc4c0bd2
#
_entry.id   9e618073269c7fb1ea9d2739dc4c0bd2
#
_cell.length_a   1.000
_cell.length_b   1.000
_cell.length_c   1.000
_cell.angle_alpha   90.00
_cell.angle_beta   90.00
_cell.angle_gamma   90.00
#
_symmetry.space_group_name_H-M   'P 1'
#
loop_
_entity.id
_entity.type
_entity.pdbx_description
1 polymer ?
#
loop_
_entity_poly.entity_id
_entity_poly.type
_entity_poly.pdbx_seq_one_letter_code
_entity_poly.pdbx_strand_id
1 'polypeptide(L)'
;MKKTNFYSMVRENGAAVARLHEGYTDGTFNYYKKDSAWFAIHPANGLSICTTNTRKAATAAAHAPRMLERIAAAVERQPEAAERFAAAIAAAKEAA
;
A
#
# COMPACT_ATOMS: atom_id res chain seq x y z
N MET A 1 8.64 -14.24 3.11
CA MET A 1 8.63 -12.80 2.86
C MET A 1 9.89 -12.14 3.41
N LYS A 2 10.29 -11.05 2.81
CA LYS A 2 11.48 -10.30 3.16
C LYS A 2 11.08 -9.03 3.91
N LYS A 3 11.81 -8.69 4.99
CA LYS A 3 11.62 -7.41 5.68
C LYS A 3 12.06 -6.27 4.78
N THR A 4 11.31 -5.16 4.80
CA THR A 4 11.62 -3.99 4.00
C THR A 4 10.95 -2.75 4.60
N ASN A 5 11.45 -1.58 4.20
CA ASN A 5 10.79 -0.31 4.48
C ASN A 5 10.15 0.18 3.19
N PHE A 6 8.94 0.73 3.29
CA PHE A 6 8.21 1.21 2.12
C PHE A 6 7.25 2.32 2.52
N TYR A 7 6.85 3.11 1.55
CA TYR A 7 5.82 4.14 1.74
C TYR A 7 4.45 3.60 1.38
N SER A 8 3.43 4.11 2.05
CA SER A 8 2.04 3.94 1.64
C SER A 8 1.31 5.27 1.75
N MET A 9 0.18 5.38 1.05
CA MET A 9 -0.69 6.54 1.20
C MET A 9 -1.61 6.34 2.40
N VAL A 10 -1.63 7.32 3.28
CA VAL A 10 -2.52 7.33 4.45
C VAL A 10 -3.27 8.66 4.49
N ARG A 11 -4.41 8.69 5.16
CA ARG A 11 -5.17 9.92 5.31
C ARG A 11 -4.92 10.51 6.70
N GLU A 12 -4.45 11.75 6.72
CA GLU A 12 -4.18 12.49 7.95
C GLU A 12 -4.80 13.88 7.82
N ASN A 13 -5.65 14.24 8.78
CA ASN A 13 -6.31 15.55 8.81
C ASN A 13 -7.04 15.87 7.50
N GLY A 14 -7.65 14.87 6.89
CA GLY A 14 -8.38 15.01 5.63
C GLY A 14 -7.52 15.00 4.37
N ALA A 15 -6.20 14.95 4.49
CA ALA A 15 -5.29 14.93 3.35
C ALA A 15 -4.64 13.56 3.16
N ALA A 16 -4.41 13.18 1.92
CA ALA A 16 -3.66 11.97 1.59
C ALA A 16 -2.16 12.29 1.59
N VAL A 17 -1.41 11.60 2.42
CA VAL A 17 0.04 11.80 2.56
C VAL A 17 0.75 10.45 2.51
N ALA A 18 2.04 10.46 2.15
CA ALA A 18 2.85 9.25 2.17
C ALA A 18 3.52 9.11 3.54
N ARG A 19 3.50 7.90 4.09
CA ARG A 19 4.18 7.57 5.35
C ARG A 19 5.06 6.35 5.15
N LEU A 20 6.22 6.35 5.80
CA LEU A 20 7.19 5.25 5.75
C LEU A 20 6.80 4.21 6.80
N HIS A 21 6.78 2.96 6.39
CA HIS A 21 6.48 1.83 7.27
C HIS A 21 7.62 0.82 7.27
N GLU A 22 7.81 0.17 8.41
CA GLU A 22 8.60 -1.05 8.49
C GLU A 22 7.64 -2.23 8.34
N GLY A 23 7.94 -3.13 7.43
CA GLY A 23 7.07 -4.27 7.18
C GLY A 23 7.73 -5.34 6.35
N TYR A 24 6.97 -5.92 5.44
CA TYR A 24 7.38 -7.08 4.65
C TYR A 24 6.96 -6.92 3.20
N THR A 25 7.69 -7.57 2.30
CA THR A 25 7.31 -7.66 0.89
C THR A 25 7.36 -9.10 0.43
N ASP A 26 6.44 -9.48 -0.47
CA ASP A 26 6.50 -10.76 -1.17
C ASP A 26 7.00 -10.60 -2.62
N GLY A 27 7.47 -9.41 -2.97
CA GLY A 27 7.91 -9.07 -4.33
C GLY A 27 6.82 -8.48 -5.20
N THR A 28 5.56 -8.62 -4.83
CA THR A 28 4.41 -8.06 -5.55
C THR A 28 3.69 -7.00 -4.75
N PHE A 29 3.44 -7.27 -3.47
CA PHE A 29 2.77 -6.36 -2.55
C PHE A 29 3.61 -6.15 -1.31
N ASN A 30 3.33 -5.05 -0.59
CA ASN A 30 3.95 -4.74 0.68
C ASN A 30 2.92 -4.85 1.80
N TYR A 31 3.38 -5.25 3.00
CA TYR A 31 2.51 -5.52 4.13
C TYR A 31 3.04 -4.88 5.39
N TYR A 32 2.16 -4.23 6.15
CA TYR A 32 2.52 -3.72 7.47
C TYR A 32 1.38 -3.90 8.47
N LYS A 33 1.73 -3.87 9.74
CA LYS A 33 0.77 -4.03 10.84
C LYS A 33 0.60 -2.69 11.56
N LYS A 34 -0.65 -2.34 11.83
CA LYS A 34 -0.99 -1.18 12.66
C LYS A 34 -2.27 -1.49 13.43
N ASP A 35 -2.23 -1.25 14.76
CA ASP A 35 -3.40 -1.45 15.63
C ASP A 35 -4.06 -2.83 15.48
N SER A 36 -3.24 -3.88 15.50
CA SER A 36 -3.66 -5.27 15.39
C SER A 36 -4.23 -5.67 14.02
N ALA A 37 -4.16 -4.78 13.03
CA ALA A 37 -4.59 -5.08 11.67
C ALA A 37 -3.39 -5.13 10.72
N TRP A 38 -3.47 -6.03 9.73
CA TRP A 38 -2.48 -6.13 8.66
C TRP A 38 -3.05 -5.52 7.39
N PHE A 39 -2.25 -4.66 6.77
CA PHE A 39 -2.60 -3.96 5.53
C PHE A 39 -1.73 -4.48 4.40
N ALA A 40 -2.34 -4.75 3.25
CA ALA A 40 -1.62 -5.04 2.01
C ALA A 40 -1.64 -3.77 1.15
N ILE A 41 -0.47 -3.39 0.63
CA ILE A 41 -0.27 -2.14 -0.09
C ILE A 41 0.20 -2.43 -1.52
N HIS A 42 -0.41 -1.77 -2.48
CA HIS A 42 0.04 -1.80 -3.87
C HIS A 42 1.26 -0.89 -4.01
N PRO A 43 2.45 -1.43 -4.36
CA PRO A 43 3.67 -0.62 -4.36
C PRO A 43 3.71 0.48 -5.40
N ALA A 44 2.96 0.34 -6.50
CA ALA A 44 2.97 1.33 -7.57
C ALA A 44 2.25 2.63 -7.20
N ASN A 45 1.18 2.56 -6.40
CA ASN A 45 0.37 3.74 -6.05
C ASN A 45 0.20 3.96 -4.54
N GLY A 46 0.77 3.08 -3.70
CA GLY A 46 0.72 3.22 -2.25
C GLY A 46 -0.64 2.99 -1.61
N LEU A 47 -1.65 2.57 -2.39
CA LEU A 47 -3.00 2.40 -1.87
C LEU A 47 -3.18 1.06 -1.18
N SER A 48 -4.00 1.05 -0.12
CA SER A 48 -4.35 -0.17 0.59
C SER A 48 -5.27 -1.03 -0.27
N ILE A 49 -4.94 -2.32 -0.39
CA ILE A 49 -5.71 -3.30 -1.15
C ILE A 49 -6.72 -3.97 -0.23
N CYS A 50 -6.28 -4.37 0.94
CA CYS A 50 -7.13 -5.06 1.91
C CYS A 50 -6.57 -4.90 3.32
N THR A 51 -7.42 -5.18 4.30
CA THR A 51 -7.09 -5.15 5.71
C THR A 51 -7.56 -6.46 6.34
N THR A 52 -6.69 -7.13 7.09
CA THR A 52 -6.98 -8.43 7.70
C THR A 52 -6.39 -8.52 9.10
N ASN A 53 -6.72 -9.60 9.81
CA ASN A 53 -6.19 -9.83 11.16
C ASN A 53 -4.79 -10.44 11.18
N THR A 54 -4.36 -11.07 10.09
CA THR A 54 -3.05 -11.73 10.02
C THR A 54 -2.35 -11.41 8.70
N ARG A 55 -1.01 -11.48 8.70
CA ARG A 55 -0.22 -11.31 7.49
C ARG A 55 -0.54 -12.39 6.44
N LYS A 56 -0.74 -13.62 6.89
CA LYS A 56 -1.11 -14.73 6.01
C LYS A 56 -2.42 -14.46 5.29
N ALA A 57 -3.44 -13.98 6.01
CA ALA A 57 -4.73 -13.65 5.43
C ALA A 57 -4.62 -12.46 4.45
N ALA A 58 -3.80 -11.46 4.78
CA ALA A 58 -3.56 -10.31 3.89
C ALA A 58 -2.91 -10.77 2.58
N THR A 59 -1.90 -11.66 2.67
CA THR A 59 -1.21 -12.20 1.50
C THR A 59 -2.18 -12.99 0.61
N ALA A 60 -2.98 -13.87 1.21
CA ALA A 60 -3.96 -14.66 0.46
C ALA A 60 -5.00 -13.77 -0.22
N ALA A 61 -5.51 -12.76 0.48
CA ALA A 61 -6.50 -11.84 -0.07
C ALA A 61 -5.93 -10.99 -1.20
N ALA A 62 -4.70 -10.50 -1.06
CA ALA A 62 -4.06 -9.66 -2.08
C ALA A 62 -3.83 -10.43 -3.39
N HIS A 63 -3.52 -11.72 -3.31
CA HIS A 63 -3.25 -12.55 -4.48
C HIS A 63 -4.49 -13.29 -5.01
N ALA A 64 -5.66 -13.09 -4.42
CA ALA A 64 -6.89 -13.70 -4.92
C ALA A 64 -7.20 -13.20 -6.34
N PRO A 65 -7.63 -14.06 -7.28
CA PRO A 65 -7.88 -13.63 -8.67
C PRO A 65 -8.84 -12.45 -8.80
N ARG A 66 -9.90 -12.42 -8.02
CA ARG A 66 -10.85 -11.30 -8.01
C ARG A 66 -10.20 -9.99 -7.56
N MET A 67 -9.31 -10.08 -6.57
CA MET A 67 -8.61 -8.90 -6.06
C MET A 67 -7.64 -8.38 -7.13
N LEU A 68 -6.92 -9.25 -7.82
CA LEU A 68 -6.01 -8.85 -8.90
C LEU A 68 -6.76 -8.17 -10.03
N GLU A 69 -7.94 -8.65 -10.39
CA GLU A 69 -8.80 -8.00 -11.38
C GLU A 69 -9.25 -6.62 -10.93
N ARG A 70 -9.64 -6.48 -9.66
CA ARG A 70 -10.07 -5.20 -9.09
C ARG A 70 -8.93 -4.19 -9.04
N ILE A 71 -7.73 -4.64 -8.72
CA ILE A 71 -6.52 -3.79 -8.71
C ILE A 71 -6.25 -3.28 -10.13
N ALA A 72 -6.26 -4.16 -11.12
CA ALA A 72 -6.04 -3.78 -12.51
C ALA A 72 -7.07 -2.76 -12.99
N ALA A 73 -8.35 -2.97 -12.69
CA ALA A 73 -9.43 -2.05 -13.02
C ALA A 73 -9.26 -0.69 -12.34
N ALA A 74 -8.83 -0.68 -11.08
CA ALA A 74 -8.60 0.57 -10.35
C ALA A 74 -7.44 1.36 -10.93
N VAL A 75 -6.37 0.69 -11.33
CA VAL A 75 -5.21 1.32 -11.99
C VAL A 75 -5.64 1.98 -13.30
N GLU A 76 -6.47 1.31 -14.10
CA GLU A 76 -6.99 1.87 -15.35
C GLU A 76 -7.86 3.11 -15.12
N ARG A 77 -8.69 3.11 -14.06
CA ARG A 77 -9.57 4.24 -13.75
C ARG A 77 -8.83 5.44 -13.17
N GLN A 78 -7.69 5.21 -12.53
CA GLN A 78 -6.92 6.26 -11.86
C GLN A 78 -5.44 6.17 -12.24
N PRO A 79 -5.11 6.41 -13.51
CA PRO A 79 -3.73 6.29 -13.96
C PRO A 79 -2.79 7.30 -13.29
N GLU A 80 -3.33 8.42 -12.79
CA GLU A 80 -2.55 9.45 -12.09
C GLU A 80 -2.22 9.08 -10.63
N ALA A 81 -2.77 7.99 -10.10
CA ALA A 81 -2.52 7.60 -8.70
C ALA A 81 -1.03 7.34 -8.42
N ALA A 82 -0.32 6.73 -9.36
CA ALA A 82 1.11 6.46 -9.22
C ALA A 82 1.91 7.78 -9.18
N GLU A 83 1.53 8.76 -9.98
CA GLU A 83 2.18 10.07 -9.97
C GLU A 83 1.93 10.82 -8.67
N ARG A 84 0.70 10.76 -8.17
CA ARG A 84 0.36 11.36 -6.87
C ARG A 84 1.15 10.71 -5.73
N PHE A 85 1.33 9.39 -5.80
CA PHE A 85 2.12 8.67 -4.81
C PHE A 85 3.58 9.11 -4.84
N ALA A 86 4.18 9.18 -6.03
CA ALA A 86 5.56 9.65 -6.18
C ALA A 86 5.75 11.06 -5.64
N ALA A 87 4.81 11.97 -5.92
CA ALA A 87 4.84 13.33 -5.41
C ALA A 87 4.71 13.37 -3.89
N ALA A 88 3.84 12.53 -3.32
CA ALA A 88 3.64 12.46 -1.87
C ALA A 88 4.90 11.91 -1.17
N ILE A 89 5.58 10.93 -1.77
CA ILE A 89 6.85 10.40 -1.24
C ILE A 89 7.91 11.51 -1.24
N ALA A 90 8.03 12.26 -2.33
CA ALA A 90 8.98 13.36 -2.42
C ALA A 90 8.71 14.41 -1.33
N ALA A 91 7.46 14.78 -1.12
CA ALA A 91 7.06 15.71 -0.07
C ALA A 91 7.40 15.18 1.33
N ALA A 92 7.17 13.89 1.59
CA ALA A 92 7.49 13.26 2.86
C ALA A 92 9.00 13.28 3.14
N LYS A 93 9.82 13.05 2.12
CA LYS A 93 11.29 13.08 2.24
C LYS A 93 11.80 14.49 2.52
N GLU A 94 11.19 15.50 1.92
CA GLU A 94 11.56 16.91 2.18
C GLU A 94 11.20 17.34 3.59
N ALA A 95 10.11 16.83 4.14
CA ALA A 95 9.65 17.17 5.49
C ALA A 95 10.44 16.47 6.59
N ALA A 96 11.23 15.48 6.26
CA ALA A 96 11.98 14.68 7.23
C ALA A 96 13.23 15.40 7.77
#